data_59184f6a7025a8e96735866c5007ad7c
#
_entry.id   59184f6a7025a8e96735866c5007ad7c
#
_cell.length_a   1.000
_cell.length_b   1.000
_cell.length_c   1.000
_cell.angle_alpha   90.00
_cell.angle_beta   90.00
_cell.angle_gamma   90.00
#
_symmetry.space_group_name_H-M   'P 1'
#
loop_
_entity.id
_entity.type
_entity.pdbx_description
1 polymer ?
#
loop_
_entity_poly.entity_id
_entity_poly.type
_entity_poly.pdbx_seq_one_letter_code
_entity_poly.pdbx_strand_id
1 'polypeptide(L)'
;IAALRRQQAGEKLQVIEAVLAEEQQGGARFSVGDTEFRLKLLGTFNVSNALAAVCVGLSQGASMQACKTALESIEKMPGRMELVIREPFEVFVDYAFTPVALEKVYKTLRSRLSVRVPQGKLLCILGAAGGGRDTWKRPILGKIAATYCNTVIVTNEDPYDEDPQAIIGQVVQGAEGNAEAIPDRREAIRSVFRRAQPGDIVVITGKGSEDSIAWAGGKKTPWD
;
A
#
# COMPACT_ATOMS: atom_id res chain seq x y z
N ILE A 1 -13.95 -13.08 5.11
CA ILE A 1 -12.48 -13.23 5.20
C ILE A 1 -12.21 -14.32 6.22
N ALA A 2 -11.50 -15.40 5.83
CA ALA A 2 -11.17 -16.53 6.70
C ALA A 2 -9.65 -16.63 6.89
N ALA A 3 -9.21 -16.95 8.10
CA ALA A 3 -7.84 -17.30 8.40
C ALA A 3 -7.79 -18.64 9.13
N LEU A 4 -6.77 -19.44 8.83
CA LEU A 4 -6.60 -20.79 9.37
C LEU A 4 -5.57 -20.76 10.50
N ARG A 5 -5.96 -21.26 11.68
CA ARG A 5 -5.03 -21.53 12.77
C ARG A 5 -4.46 -22.94 12.60
N ARG A 6 -3.14 -23.08 12.47
CA ARG A 6 -2.46 -24.37 12.45
C ARG A 6 -2.20 -24.81 13.89
N GLN A 7 -2.67 -25.98 14.27
CA GLN A 7 -2.46 -26.56 15.60
C GLN A 7 -1.33 -27.60 15.58
N GLN A 8 -0.79 -27.92 16.76
CA GLN A 8 0.15 -29.01 16.95
C GLN A 8 -0.54 -30.37 16.69
N ALA A 9 0.24 -31.38 16.32
CA ALA A 9 -0.27 -32.68 15.90
C ALA A 9 -1.29 -33.25 16.90
N GLY A 10 -2.53 -33.45 16.42
CA GLY A 10 -3.61 -34.07 17.21
C GLY A 10 -4.84 -33.18 17.48
N GLU A 11 -4.76 -31.88 17.24
CA GLU A 11 -5.90 -30.96 17.46
C GLU A 11 -6.63 -30.63 16.15
N LYS A 12 -7.95 -30.40 16.24
CA LYS A 12 -8.77 -30.02 15.08
C LYS A 12 -8.38 -28.63 14.57
N LEU A 13 -8.30 -28.47 13.25
CA LEU A 13 -8.13 -27.18 12.60
C LEU A 13 -9.27 -26.24 13.02
N GLN A 14 -8.94 -25.13 13.67
CA GLN A 14 -9.91 -24.11 14.02
C GLN A 14 -9.92 -23.00 12.95
N VAL A 15 -11.06 -22.82 12.30
CA VAL A 15 -11.28 -21.73 11.35
C VAL A 15 -11.82 -20.54 12.11
N ILE A 16 -11.18 -19.37 11.91
CA ILE A 16 -11.65 -18.10 12.45
C ILE A 16 -12.06 -17.24 11.25
N GLU A 17 -13.30 -16.79 11.28
CA GLU A 17 -13.88 -15.96 10.22
C GLU A 17 -14.14 -14.56 10.72
N ALA A 18 -13.89 -13.57 9.85
CA ALA A 18 -14.30 -12.20 10.10
C ALA A 18 -15.40 -11.80 9.12
N VAL A 19 -16.42 -11.15 9.64
CA VAL A 19 -17.47 -10.52 8.84
C VAL A 19 -17.19 -9.02 8.77
N LEU A 20 -16.94 -8.50 7.58
CA LEU A 20 -16.80 -7.05 7.36
C LEU A 20 -18.19 -6.41 7.51
N ALA A 21 -18.33 -5.52 8.48
CA ALA A 21 -19.56 -4.79 8.71
C ALA A 21 -19.62 -3.51 7.87
N GLU A 22 -18.52 -2.74 7.83
CA GLU A 22 -18.47 -1.46 7.15
C GLU A 22 -17.03 -1.05 6.86
N GLU A 23 -16.79 -0.47 5.66
CA GLU A 23 -15.59 0.28 5.36
C GLU A 23 -15.90 1.77 5.53
N GLN A 24 -15.20 2.44 6.43
CA GLN A 24 -15.39 3.86 6.75
C GLN A 24 -14.25 4.70 6.16
N GLN A 25 -14.48 6.01 6.00
CA GLN A 25 -13.46 6.95 5.51
C GLN A 25 -12.16 6.99 6.33
N GLY A 26 -12.21 6.52 7.57
CA GLY A 26 -11.07 6.51 8.51
C GLY A 26 -10.69 5.12 9.02
N GLY A 27 -11.17 4.04 8.40
CA GLY A 27 -10.88 2.69 8.87
C GLY A 27 -11.91 1.66 8.46
N ALA A 28 -11.98 0.55 9.21
CA ALA A 28 -12.94 -0.51 8.94
C ALA A 28 -13.55 -1.07 10.23
N ARG A 29 -14.80 -1.50 10.17
CA ARG A 29 -15.51 -2.22 11.21
C ARG A 29 -15.73 -3.66 10.77
N PHE A 30 -15.38 -4.62 11.64
CA PHE A 30 -15.59 -6.04 11.38
C PHE A 30 -15.82 -6.81 12.68
N SER A 31 -16.39 -8.01 12.58
CA SER A 31 -16.61 -8.88 13.74
C SER A 31 -15.89 -10.21 13.58
N VAL A 32 -15.46 -10.76 14.71
CA VAL A 32 -14.94 -12.13 14.85
C VAL A 32 -15.76 -12.81 15.95
N GLY A 33 -16.64 -13.73 15.57
CA GLY A 33 -17.69 -14.20 16.48
C GLY A 33 -18.52 -13.01 16.99
N ASP A 34 -18.74 -12.96 18.30
CA ASP A 34 -19.50 -11.87 18.95
C ASP A 34 -18.66 -10.62 19.25
N THR A 35 -17.39 -10.60 18.88
CA THR A 35 -16.49 -9.46 19.16
C THR A 35 -16.39 -8.55 17.96
N GLU A 36 -16.87 -7.29 18.09
CA GLU A 36 -16.70 -6.23 17.11
C GLU A 36 -15.34 -5.55 17.29
N PHE A 37 -14.66 -5.27 16.17
CA PHE A 37 -13.40 -4.53 16.05
C PHE A 37 -13.58 -3.27 15.23
N ARG A 38 -12.87 -2.20 15.61
CA ARG A 38 -12.83 -0.91 14.92
C ARG A 38 -11.38 -0.54 14.60
N LEU A 39 -10.97 -0.81 13.37
CA LEU A 39 -9.64 -0.42 12.91
C LEU A 39 -9.64 1.04 12.45
N LYS A 40 -8.59 1.76 12.79
CA LYS A 40 -8.29 3.10 12.27
C LYS A 40 -7.50 3.05 10.95
N LEU A 41 -7.03 1.88 10.55
CA LEU A 41 -6.25 1.67 9.32
C LEU A 41 -7.18 1.57 8.10
N LEU A 42 -6.84 2.30 7.03
CA LEU A 42 -7.58 2.34 5.78
C LEU A 42 -7.45 1.03 4.98
N GLY A 43 -8.52 0.67 4.28
CA GLY A 43 -8.56 -0.43 3.32
C GLY A 43 -8.98 -1.77 3.94
N THR A 44 -9.88 -2.47 3.25
CA THR A 44 -10.40 -3.79 3.67
C THR A 44 -9.33 -4.86 3.81
N PHE A 45 -8.18 -4.71 3.13
CA PHE A 45 -7.04 -5.62 3.30
C PHE A 45 -6.46 -5.57 4.73
N ASN A 46 -6.62 -4.46 5.46
CA ASN A 46 -6.21 -4.39 6.86
C ASN A 46 -7.12 -5.20 7.79
N VAL A 47 -8.36 -5.49 7.41
CA VAL A 47 -9.19 -6.47 8.12
C VAL A 47 -8.57 -7.87 8.02
N SER A 48 -8.06 -8.25 6.84
CA SER A 48 -7.35 -9.54 6.69
C SER A 48 -6.06 -9.59 7.52
N ASN A 49 -5.31 -8.48 7.56
CA ASN A 49 -4.10 -8.38 8.38
C ASN A 49 -4.42 -8.46 9.88
N ALA A 50 -5.46 -7.75 10.32
CA ALA A 50 -5.94 -7.79 11.70
C ALA A 50 -6.42 -9.19 12.09
N LEU A 51 -7.16 -9.88 11.21
CA LEU A 51 -7.60 -11.24 11.45
C LEU A 51 -6.42 -12.21 11.63
N ALA A 52 -5.38 -12.06 10.79
CA ALA A 52 -4.15 -12.84 10.95
C ALA A 52 -3.47 -12.57 12.31
N ALA A 53 -3.41 -11.30 12.73
CA ALA A 53 -2.86 -10.93 14.03
C ALA A 53 -3.70 -11.51 15.20
N VAL A 54 -5.03 -11.48 15.11
CA VAL A 54 -5.93 -12.13 16.09
C VAL A 54 -5.62 -13.63 16.16
N CYS A 55 -5.50 -14.31 15.03
CA CYS A 55 -5.18 -15.73 14.99
C CYS A 55 -3.85 -16.04 15.70
N VAL A 56 -2.81 -15.25 15.42
CA VAL A 56 -1.52 -15.39 16.10
C VAL A 56 -1.65 -15.11 17.59
N GLY A 57 -2.30 -14.01 17.99
CA GLY A 57 -2.50 -13.66 19.39
C GLY A 57 -3.18 -14.78 20.18
N LEU A 58 -4.32 -15.26 19.68
CA LEU A 58 -5.05 -16.38 20.28
C LEU A 58 -4.19 -17.64 20.37
N SER A 59 -3.37 -17.93 19.35
CA SER A 59 -2.47 -19.10 19.36
C SER A 59 -1.39 -19.01 20.42
N GLN A 60 -1.04 -17.80 20.84
CA GLN A 60 -0.07 -17.53 21.89
C GLN A 60 -0.73 -17.32 23.27
N GLY A 61 -2.04 -17.60 23.40
CA GLY A 61 -2.77 -17.51 24.66
C GLY A 61 -3.29 -16.11 25.00
N ALA A 62 -3.18 -15.12 24.11
CA ALA A 62 -3.82 -13.83 24.32
C ALA A 62 -5.36 -13.98 24.27
N SER A 63 -6.07 -13.19 25.09
CA SER A 63 -7.53 -13.16 25.01
C SER A 63 -8.03 -12.38 23.79
N MET A 64 -9.23 -12.65 23.32
CA MET A 64 -9.88 -11.89 22.25
C MET A 64 -9.97 -10.41 22.60
N GLN A 65 -10.25 -10.07 23.86
CA GLN A 65 -10.29 -8.69 24.33
C GLN A 65 -8.92 -8.00 24.28
N ALA A 66 -7.84 -8.71 24.59
CA ALA A 66 -6.48 -8.19 24.48
C ALA A 66 -6.12 -7.89 23.00
N CYS A 67 -6.47 -8.82 22.09
CA CYS A 67 -6.31 -8.62 20.65
C CYS A 67 -7.09 -7.40 20.15
N LYS A 68 -8.35 -7.25 20.58
CA LYS A 68 -9.20 -6.11 20.25
C LYS A 68 -8.55 -4.80 20.71
N THR A 69 -8.21 -4.70 21.99
CA THR A 69 -7.62 -3.48 22.57
C THR A 69 -6.34 -3.09 21.83
N ALA A 70 -5.46 -4.06 21.56
CA ALA A 70 -4.21 -3.82 20.83
C ALA A 70 -4.47 -3.32 19.39
N LEU A 71 -5.35 -3.96 18.63
CA LEU A 71 -5.63 -3.59 17.25
C LEU A 71 -6.31 -2.22 17.13
N GLU A 72 -7.24 -1.90 18.03
CA GLU A 72 -7.92 -0.60 18.05
C GLU A 72 -7.03 0.55 18.51
N SER A 73 -5.92 0.27 19.19
CA SER A 73 -4.94 1.27 19.61
C SER A 73 -4.02 1.70 18.46
N ILE A 74 -3.91 0.92 17.37
CA ILE A 74 -3.05 1.24 16.24
C ILE A 74 -3.65 2.38 15.44
N GLU A 75 -3.01 3.54 15.47
CA GLU A 75 -3.46 4.73 14.74
C GLU A 75 -2.92 4.79 13.31
N LYS A 76 -1.68 4.37 13.14
CA LYS A 76 -0.99 4.31 11.85
C LYS A 76 0.06 3.21 11.85
N MET A 77 0.43 2.78 10.67
CA MET A 77 1.55 1.88 10.45
C MET A 77 2.50 2.53 9.45
N PRO A 78 3.77 2.80 9.83
CA PRO A 78 4.71 3.47 8.94
C PRO A 78 4.80 2.79 7.57
N GLY A 79 4.68 3.58 6.50
CA GLY A 79 4.74 3.12 5.12
C GLY A 79 3.66 2.11 4.69
N ARG A 80 2.52 2.05 5.37
CA ARG A 80 1.38 1.19 5.02
C ARG A 80 0.09 2.00 5.02
N MET A 81 -0.30 2.52 3.86
CA MET A 81 -1.40 3.49 3.73
C MET A 81 -1.27 4.64 4.74
N GLU A 82 -0.04 5.02 5.02
CA GLU A 82 0.25 6.08 5.98
C GLU A 82 -0.10 7.44 5.38
N LEU A 83 -1.04 8.14 6.02
CA LEU A 83 -1.38 9.52 5.68
C LEU A 83 -0.37 10.45 6.34
N VAL A 84 0.55 11.01 5.55
CA VAL A 84 1.65 11.87 6.03
C VAL A 84 1.33 13.36 5.91
N ILE A 85 0.49 13.77 4.96
CA ILE A 85 0.00 15.15 4.78
C ILE A 85 -1.51 15.10 4.60
N ARG A 86 -2.25 15.99 5.28
CA ARG A 86 -3.72 16.10 5.18
C ARG A 86 -4.20 17.26 4.32
N GLU A 87 -3.48 18.37 4.34
CA GLU A 87 -3.88 19.63 3.69
C GLU A 87 -2.67 20.28 3.00
N PRO A 88 -2.83 20.96 1.86
CA PRO A 88 -4.08 21.21 1.13
C PRO A 88 -4.56 20.02 0.28
N PHE A 89 -3.76 19.02 0.08
CA PHE A 89 -4.06 17.72 -0.54
C PHE A 89 -3.56 16.59 0.36
N GLU A 90 -4.15 15.41 0.25
CA GLU A 90 -3.70 14.27 1.04
C GLU A 90 -2.49 13.61 0.40
N VAL A 91 -1.51 13.21 1.21
CA VAL A 91 -0.35 12.42 0.76
C VAL A 91 -0.31 11.11 1.54
N PHE A 92 -0.34 10.01 0.80
CA PHE A 92 -0.20 8.66 1.33
C PHE A 92 1.12 8.05 0.93
N VAL A 93 1.74 7.32 1.86
CA VAL A 93 2.92 6.49 1.61
C VAL A 93 2.55 5.03 1.82
N ASP A 94 2.91 4.17 0.87
CA ASP A 94 2.64 2.73 0.95
C ASP A 94 3.77 1.88 0.39
N TYR A 95 3.92 0.67 0.90
CA TYR A 95 4.95 -0.30 0.48
C TYR A 95 4.50 -1.18 -0.71
N ALA A 96 3.35 -0.92 -1.31
CA ALA A 96 2.83 -1.73 -2.40
C ALA A 96 3.79 -1.76 -3.60
N PHE A 97 4.35 -2.93 -3.89
CA PHE A 97 5.28 -3.20 -4.99
C PHE A 97 4.88 -4.44 -5.81
N THR A 98 3.73 -5.02 -5.53
CA THR A 98 3.16 -6.14 -6.30
C THR A 98 1.86 -5.71 -6.96
N PRO A 99 1.48 -6.30 -8.11
CA PRO A 99 0.25 -5.92 -8.82
C PRO A 99 -1.00 -5.92 -7.94
N VAL A 100 -1.21 -6.99 -7.18
CA VAL A 100 -2.39 -7.14 -6.31
C VAL A 100 -2.41 -6.07 -5.19
N ALA A 101 -1.25 -5.80 -4.57
CA ALA A 101 -1.17 -4.80 -3.51
C ALA A 101 -1.40 -3.40 -4.07
N LEU A 102 -0.76 -3.06 -5.19
CA LEU A 102 -0.87 -1.75 -5.84
C LEU A 102 -2.31 -1.46 -6.26
N GLU A 103 -2.98 -2.43 -6.86
CA GLU A 103 -4.38 -2.29 -7.27
C GLU A 103 -5.29 -2.04 -6.06
N LYS A 104 -5.11 -2.77 -4.95
CA LYS A 104 -5.88 -2.56 -3.72
C LYS A 104 -5.69 -1.15 -3.15
N VAL A 105 -4.45 -0.67 -3.09
CA VAL A 105 -4.13 0.69 -2.63
C VAL A 105 -4.85 1.72 -3.49
N TYR A 106 -4.70 1.65 -4.80
CA TYR A 106 -5.32 2.62 -5.71
C TYR A 106 -6.85 2.57 -5.69
N LYS A 107 -7.46 1.39 -5.63
CA LYS A 107 -8.92 1.24 -5.46
C LYS A 107 -9.41 1.89 -4.17
N THR A 108 -8.73 1.65 -3.07
CA THR A 108 -9.08 2.25 -1.77
C THR A 108 -9.01 3.78 -1.82
N LEU A 109 -7.95 4.33 -2.42
CA LEU A 109 -7.79 5.79 -2.54
C LEU A 109 -8.79 6.41 -3.52
N ARG A 110 -9.13 5.73 -4.60
CA ARG A 110 -10.21 6.15 -5.50
C ARG A 110 -11.57 6.19 -4.81
N SER A 111 -11.89 5.17 -4.04
CA SER A 111 -13.13 5.15 -3.26
C SER A 111 -13.17 6.31 -2.26
N ARG A 112 -12.06 6.53 -1.53
CA ARG A 112 -11.92 7.66 -0.61
C ARG A 112 -12.14 9.00 -1.30
N LEU A 113 -11.50 9.19 -2.45
CA LEU A 113 -11.57 10.42 -3.23
C LEU A 113 -13.00 10.69 -3.72
N SER A 114 -13.69 9.67 -4.26
CA SER A 114 -15.05 9.80 -4.78
C SER A 114 -16.08 10.22 -3.73
N VAL A 115 -15.84 9.86 -2.48
CA VAL A 115 -16.74 10.24 -1.36
C VAL A 115 -16.41 11.64 -0.83
N ARG A 116 -15.11 11.99 -0.72
CA ARG A 116 -14.68 13.26 -0.12
C ARG A 116 -14.69 14.43 -1.09
N VAL A 117 -14.12 14.25 -2.25
CA VAL A 117 -13.94 15.28 -3.29
C VAL A 117 -14.11 14.64 -4.66
N PRO A 118 -15.33 14.47 -5.18
CA PRO A 118 -15.59 13.75 -6.44
C PRO A 118 -14.82 14.27 -7.65
N GLN A 119 -14.43 15.55 -7.66
CA GLN A 119 -13.65 16.18 -8.73
C GLN A 119 -12.13 16.09 -8.50
N GLY A 120 -11.68 15.62 -7.33
CA GLY A 120 -10.27 15.48 -7.01
C GLY A 120 -9.58 14.43 -7.87
N LYS A 121 -8.28 14.55 -8.01
CA LYS A 121 -7.43 13.67 -8.80
C LYS A 121 -6.60 12.75 -7.91
N LEU A 122 -6.33 11.56 -8.40
CA LEU A 122 -5.34 10.66 -7.81
C LEU A 122 -4.04 10.75 -8.61
N LEU A 123 -2.96 11.21 -7.96
CA LEU A 123 -1.63 11.35 -8.54
C LEU A 123 -0.72 10.28 -7.91
N CYS A 124 -0.07 9.48 -8.74
CA CYS A 124 0.67 8.31 -8.28
C CYS A 124 2.15 8.42 -8.63
N ILE A 125 2.99 8.06 -7.67
CA ILE A 125 4.42 7.81 -7.87
C ILE A 125 4.66 6.34 -7.59
N LEU A 126 5.30 5.66 -8.54
CA LEU A 126 5.69 4.27 -8.40
C LEU A 126 7.04 3.99 -9.04
N GLY A 127 7.63 2.88 -8.65
CA GLY A 127 8.82 2.32 -9.25
C GLY A 127 8.70 0.81 -9.36
N ALA A 128 9.81 0.17 -9.66
CA ALA A 128 9.97 -1.26 -9.56
C ALA A 128 11.41 -1.61 -9.19
N ALA A 129 11.59 -2.68 -8.41
CA ALA A 129 12.91 -3.15 -8.05
C ALA A 129 13.58 -3.91 -9.21
N GLY A 130 14.88 -3.81 -9.26
CA GLY A 130 15.79 -4.62 -10.08
C GLY A 130 16.24 -5.89 -9.36
N GLY A 131 17.50 -6.28 -9.61
CA GLY A 131 18.11 -7.47 -9.00
C GLY A 131 17.60 -8.79 -9.58
N GLY A 132 17.12 -8.80 -10.83
CA GLY A 132 16.62 -9.99 -11.54
C GLY A 132 15.29 -10.51 -11.01
N ARG A 133 14.60 -9.76 -10.15
CA ARG A 133 13.35 -10.21 -9.51
C ARG A 133 12.11 -9.78 -10.29
N ASP A 134 11.24 -10.75 -10.57
CA ASP A 134 9.83 -10.51 -11.01
C ASP A 134 9.68 -9.45 -12.12
N THR A 135 10.53 -9.48 -13.14
CA THR A 135 10.51 -8.48 -14.25
C THR A 135 9.16 -8.41 -14.95
N TRP A 136 8.45 -9.53 -15.02
CA TRP A 136 7.12 -9.66 -15.63
C TRP A 136 6.08 -8.70 -15.04
N LYS A 137 6.22 -8.33 -13.78
CA LYS A 137 5.26 -7.42 -13.11
C LYS A 137 5.40 -5.97 -13.52
N ARG A 138 6.56 -5.52 -14.04
CA ARG A 138 6.86 -4.12 -14.34
C ARG A 138 5.84 -3.47 -15.26
N PRO A 139 5.54 -4.02 -16.45
CA PRO A 139 4.48 -3.45 -17.29
C PRO A 139 3.09 -3.54 -16.66
N ILE A 140 2.82 -4.58 -15.85
CA ILE A 140 1.54 -4.71 -15.15
C ILE A 140 1.36 -3.60 -14.12
N LEU A 141 2.41 -3.21 -13.37
CA LEU A 141 2.37 -2.09 -12.44
C LEU A 141 2.03 -0.78 -13.16
N GLY A 142 2.67 -0.52 -14.31
CA GLY A 142 2.36 0.64 -15.16
C GLY A 142 0.90 0.67 -15.62
N LYS A 143 0.40 -0.45 -16.10
CA LYS A 143 -1.00 -0.60 -16.54
C LYS A 143 -2.00 -0.33 -15.40
N ILE A 144 -1.74 -0.89 -14.22
CA ILE A 144 -2.58 -0.64 -13.04
C ILE A 144 -2.56 0.85 -12.68
N ALA A 145 -1.38 1.47 -12.64
CA ALA A 145 -1.29 2.90 -12.35
C ALA A 145 -2.06 3.75 -13.36
N ALA A 146 -1.91 3.50 -14.64
CA ALA A 146 -2.64 4.20 -15.70
C ALA A 146 -4.17 4.00 -15.63
N THR A 147 -4.63 2.85 -15.12
CA THR A 147 -6.06 2.57 -14.94
C THR A 147 -6.69 3.39 -13.82
N TYR A 148 -5.96 3.58 -12.72
CA TYR A 148 -6.54 4.18 -11.52
C TYR A 148 -6.12 5.64 -11.27
N CYS A 149 -4.98 6.09 -11.80
CA CYS A 149 -4.41 7.40 -11.49
C CYS A 149 -4.65 8.41 -12.65
N ASN A 150 -4.88 9.67 -12.30
CA ASN A 150 -4.99 10.76 -13.27
C ASN A 150 -3.61 11.26 -13.74
N THR A 151 -2.61 11.12 -12.88
CA THR A 151 -1.19 11.41 -13.18
C THR A 151 -0.36 10.25 -12.67
N VAL A 152 0.51 9.74 -13.52
CA VAL A 152 1.41 8.63 -13.19
C VAL A 152 2.84 9.10 -13.41
N ILE A 153 3.66 9.07 -12.36
CA ILE A 153 5.10 9.30 -12.44
C ILE A 153 5.82 8.01 -12.07
N VAL A 154 6.68 7.54 -12.98
CA VAL A 154 7.53 6.37 -12.78
C VAL A 154 8.94 6.84 -12.45
N THR A 155 9.49 6.31 -11.35
CA THR A 155 10.77 6.74 -10.80
C THR A 155 11.60 5.54 -10.31
N ASN A 156 12.84 5.79 -9.88
CA ASN A 156 13.67 4.75 -9.27
C ASN A 156 13.07 4.22 -7.96
N GLU A 157 13.31 2.94 -7.74
CA GLU A 157 13.07 2.23 -6.47
C GLU A 157 14.41 1.62 -6.04
N ASP A 158 14.63 0.33 -6.19
CA ASP A 158 15.90 -0.34 -5.92
C ASP A 158 16.42 -0.99 -7.20
N PRO A 159 17.22 -0.30 -8.03
CA PRO A 159 17.70 -0.88 -9.28
C PRO A 159 18.71 -2.03 -9.07
N TYR A 160 19.41 -2.07 -7.93
CA TYR A 160 20.53 -2.99 -7.70
C TYR A 160 21.55 -2.92 -8.86
N ASP A 161 21.89 -4.05 -9.46
CA ASP A 161 22.85 -4.13 -10.56
C ASP A 161 22.21 -4.02 -11.96
N GLU A 162 20.90 -3.78 -12.04
CA GLU A 162 20.21 -3.53 -13.31
C GLU A 162 20.27 -2.05 -13.73
N ASP A 163 20.12 -1.79 -15.02
CA ASP A 163 19.99 -0.43 -15.54
C ASP A 163 18.67 0.22 -15.05
N PRO A 164 18.72 1.29 -14.26
CA PRO A 164 17.53 1.98 -13.77
C PRO A 164 16.60 2.48 -14.88
N GLN A 165 17.17 2.91 -16.02
CA GLN A 165 16.38 3.42 -17.15
C GLN A 165 15.60 2.29 -17.83
N ALA A 166 16.19 1.10 -17.94
CA ALA A 166 15.51 -0.07 -18.47
C ALA A 166 14.32 -0.50 -17.58
N ILE A 167 14.49 -0.46 -16.25
CA ILE A 167 13.40 -0.77 -15.30
C ILE A 167 12.25 0.24 -15.46
N ILE A 168 12.55 1.52 -15.42
CA ILE A 168 11.57 2.61 -15.60
C ILE A 168 10.86 2.45 -16.94
N GLY A 169 11.61 2.22 -18.03
CA GLY A 169 11.06 2.03 -19.37
C GLY A 169 10.04 0.90 -19.45
N GLN A 170 10.29 -0.23 -18.79
CA GLN A 170 9.35 -1.36 -18.75
C GLN A 170 8.05 -1.03 -18.00
N VAL A 171 8.11 -0.23 -16.94
CA VAL A 171 6.91 0.23 -16.23
C VAL A 171 6.12 1.23 -17.06
N VAL A 172 6.81 2.23 -17.66
CA VAL A 172 6.20 3.25 -18.55
C VAL A 172 5.54 2.61 -19.77
N GLN A 173 6.17 1.61 -20.38
CA GLN A 173 5.59 0.85 -21.49
C GLN A 173 4.22 0.28 -21.14
N GLY A 174 4.08 -0.27 -19.94
CA GLY A 174 2.80 -0.82 -19.48
C GLY A 174 1.70 0.22 -19.27
N ALA A 175 2.06 1.48 -19.09
CA ALA A 175 1.10 2.58 -18.94
C ALA A 175 0.57 3.15 -20.26
N GLU A 176 1.02 2.63 -21.40
CA GLU A 176 0.48 2.94 -22.74
C GLU A 176 0.42 4.45 -23.06
N GLY A 177 1.45 5.20 -22.68
CA GLY A 177 1.55 6.64 -22.87
C GLY A 177 0.97 7.52 -21.75
N ASN A 178 0.39 6.94 -20.74
CA ASN A 178 -0.22 7.65 -19.60
C ASN A 178 0.73 7.82 -18.41
N ALA A 179 2.05 7.70 -18.61
CA ALA A 179 3.03 7.85 -17.54
C ALA A 179 4.23 8.70 -18.00
N GLU A 180 4.76 9.45 -17.05
CA GLU A 180 5.99 10.23 -17.18
C GLU A 180 7.13 9.58 -16.41
N ALA A 181 8.31 9.51 -17.01
CA ALA A 181 9.52 9.01 -16.36
C ALA A 181 10.29 10.17 -15.71
N ILE A 182 10.47 10.12 -14.42
CA ILE A 182 11.34 11.03 -13.66
C ILE A 182 12.28 10.18 -12.78
N PRO A 183 13.50 9.88 -13.23
CA PRO A 183 14.40 8.95 -12.56
C PRO A 183 14.78 9.36 -11.14
N ASP A 184 15.03 10.64 -10.90
CA ASP A 184 15.30 11.15 -9.55
C ASP A 184 14.00 11.14 -8.74
N ARG A 185 13.97 10.34 -7.68
CA ARG A 185 12.78 10.12 -6.87
C ARG A 185 12.35 11.38 -6.09
N ARG A 186 13.30 12.16 -5.60
CA ARG A 186 12.99 13.43 -4.93
C ARG A 186 12.37 14.44 -5.90
N GLU A 187 12.91 14.51 -7.13
CA GLU A 187 12.32 15.37 -8.16
C GLU A 187 10.96 14.85 -8.62
N ALA A 188 10.76 13.55 -8.69
CA ALA A 188 9.45 12.95 -8.95
C ALA A 188 8.41 13.40 -7.90
N ILE A 189 8.76 13.34 -6.62
CA ILE A 189 7.91 13.79 -5.52
C ILE A 189 7.62 15.29 -5.62
N ARG A 190 8.66 16.10 -5.82
CA ARG A 190 8.50 17.57 -6.01
C ARG A 190 7.61 17.89 -7.21
N SER A 191 7.78 17.16 -8.32
CA SER A 191 6.98 17.35 -9.53
C SER A 191 5.50 17.07 -9.28
N VAL A 192 5.17 15.96 -8.58
CA VAL A 192 3.78 15.66 -8.21
C VAL A 192 3.21 16.72 -7.28
N PHE A 193 3.96 17.16 -6.28
CA PHE A 193 3.48 18.17 -5.32
C PHE A 193 3.18 19.52 -6.00
N ARG A 194 3.97 19.91 -7.02
CA ARG A 194 3.69 21.13 -7.82
C ARG A 194 2.41 21.03 -8.66
N ARG A 195 1.96 19.81 -8.98
CA ARG A 195 0.76 19.55 -9.80
C ARG A 195 -0.50 19.32 -8.99
N ALA A 196 -0.34 18.85 -7.75
CA ALA A 196 -1.46 18.56 -6.87
C ALA A 196 -2.22 19.84 -6.49
N GLN A 197 -3.53 19.76 -6.47
CA GLN A 197 -4.44 20.83 -6.11
C GLN A 197 -5.17 20.49 -4.80
N PRO A 198 -5.74 21.48 -4.11
CA PRO A 198 -6.56 21.21 -2.93
C PRO A 198 -7.66 20.18 -3.22
N GLY A 199 -7.73 19.15 -2.38
CA GLY A 199 -8.67 18.04 -2.53
C GLY A 199 -8.15 16.85 -3.33
N ASP A 200 -6.98 16.94 -3.96
CA ASP A 200 -6.34 15.80 -4.60
C ASP A 200 -5.77 14.80 -3.59
N ILE A 201 -5.46 13.61 -4.06
CA ILE A 201 -4.69 12.61 -3.32
C ILE A 201 -3.41 12.31 -4.08
N VAL A 202 -2.28 12.41 -3.41
CA VAL A 202 -0.98 11.91 -3.87
C VAL A 202 -0.68 10.60 -3.17
N VAL A 203 -0.21 9.60 -3.92
CA VAL A 203 0.24 8.33 -3.33
C VAL A 203 1.63 7.97 -3.83
N ILE A 204 2.52 7.70 -2.89
CA ILE A 204 3.92 7.33 -3.13
C ILE A 204 4.08 5.86 -2.74
N THR A 205 4.34 5.00 -3.72
CA THR A 205 4.42 3.55 -3.52
C THR A 205 5.81 2.98 -3.74
N GLY A 206 5.99 1.73 -3.30
CA GLY A 206 7.18 0.91 -3.53
C GLY A 206 8.12 0.83 -2.32
N LYS A 207 8.51 1.95 -1.72
CA LYS A 207 9.50 1.98 -0.63
C LYS A 207 8.89 1.95 0.78
N GLY A 208 7.67 2.45 0.94
CA GLY A 208 7.02 2.48 2.26
C GLY A 208 7.87 3.17 3.32
N SER A 209 8.24 2.43 4.37
CA SER A 209 9.08 2.91 5.47
C SER A 209 10.58 2.62 5.31
N GLU A 210 11.04 2.16 4.16
CA GLU A 210 12.46 2.00 3.89
C GLU A 210 13.15 3.36 3.76
N ASP A 211 14.39 3.47 4.16
CA ASP A 211 15.14 4.72 4.30
C ASP A 211 16.18 4.96 3.21
N SER A 212 16.35 3.99 2.31
CA SER A 212 17.42 4.04 1.30
C SER A 212 17.02 3.36 -0.01
N ILE A 213 17.68 3.80 -1.10
CA ILE A 213 17.67 3.13 -2.41
C ILE A 213 18.93 2.27 -2.52
N ALA A 214 18.76 1.01 -2.92
CA ALA A 214 19.84 0.07 -3.17
C ALA A 214 20.32 0.13 -4.64
N TRP A 215 21.61 0.32 -4.82
CA TRP A 215 22.31 0.45 -6.09
C TRP A 215 23.31 -0.68 -6.33
N ALA A 216 23.88 -0.71 -7.52
CA ALA A 216 24.93 -1.64 -7.92
C ALA A 216 26.09 -1.74 -6.89
N GLY A 217 26.61 -2.96 -6.72
CA GLY A 217 27.70 -3.23 -5.77
C GLY A 217 27.33 -3.04 -4.30
N GLY A 218 26.05 -3.12 -3.94
CA GLY A 218 25.58 -3.01 -2.57
C GLY A 218 25.56 -1.58 -2.01
N LYS A 219 25.80 -0.56 -2.84
CA LYS A 219 25.69 0.84 -2.43
C LYS A 219 24.26 1.17 -2.02
N LYS A 220 24.12 2.04 -1.02
CA LYS A 220 22.82 2.60 -0.61
C LYS A 220 22.90 4.11 -0.53
N THR A 221 21.86 4.78 -0.95
CA THR A 221 21.69 6.23 -0.78
C THR A 221 20.41 6.50 -0.01
N PRO A 222 20.43 7.44 0.97
CA PRO A 222 19.19 7.91 1.58
C PRO A 222 18.24 8.41 0.48
N TRP A 223 16.95 8.09 0.66
CA TRP A 223 16.01 8.59 -0.35
C TRP A 223 15.15 9.69 0.23
N ASP A 224 14.03 9.79 0.55
CA ASP A 224 13.24 10.99 0.92
C ASP A 224 13.13 11.21 2.46
#